data_524a7723991636fda4f0c0d33487ff6b
#
_entry.id   524a7723991636fda4f0c0d33487ff6b
#
_cell.length_a   1.000
_cell.length_b   1.000
_cell.length_c   1.000
_cell.angle_alpha   90.00
_cell.angle_beta   90.00
_cell.angle_gamma   90.00
#
_symmetry.space_group_name_H-M   'P 1'
#
loop_
_entity.id
_entity.type
_entity.pdbx_description
1 polymer ?
#
loop_
_entity_poly.entity_id
_entity_poly.type
_entity_poly.pdbx_seq_one_letter_code
_entity_poly.pdbx_strand_id
1 'polypeptide(L)' 'MDNETIQNLVNDYAIELGTLHSNLVIERANNKALRTQLDKAKQELKELKDKQDTDKQETTKED' A
#
# COMPACT_ATOMS: atom_id res chain seq x y z
N MET A 1 -16.36 40.61 -4.40
CA MET A 1 -15.71 40.28 -3.09
C MET A 1 -14.64 41.30 -2.78
N ASP A 2 -14.53 41.70 -1.53
CA ASP A 2 -13.47 42.59 -1.12
C ASP A 2 -12.14 41.81 -0.99
N ASN A 3 -11.06 42.58 -0.80
CA ASN A 3 -9.72 41.98 -0.74
C ASN A 3 -9.56 41.03 0.44
N GLU A 4 -10.17 41.35 1.58
CA GLU A 4 -10.08 40.54 2.77
C GLU A 4 -10.75 39.17 2.56
N THR A 5 -11.95 39.19 1.94
CA THR A 5 -12.67 37.96 1.63
C THR A 5 -11.87 37.09 0.66
N ILE A 6 -11.25 37.69 -0.34
CA ILE A 6 -10.41 36.99 -1.32
C ILE A 6 -9.22 36.36 -0.63
N GLN A 7 -8.54 37.10 0.25
CA GLN A 7 -7.40 36.58 0.98
C GLN A 7 -7.79 35.40 1.87
N ASN A 8 -8.91 35.50 2.57
CA ASN A 8 -9.41 34.42 3.40
C ASN A 8 -9.74 33.18 2.58
N LEU A 9 -10.37 33.38 1.42
CA LEU A 9 -10.68 32.28 0.53
C LEU A 9 -9.41 31.56 0.02
N VAL A 10 -8.43 32.36 -0.39
CA VAL A 10 -7.16 31.81 -0.88
C VAL A 10 -6.43 31.04 0.22
N ASN A 11 -6.41 31.61 1.43
CA ASN A 11 -5.77 30.95 2.57
C ASN A 11 -6.46 29.63 2.92
N ASP A 12 -7.80 29.63 2.98
CA ASP A 12 -8.56 28.42 3.28
C ASP A 12 -8.35 27.36 2.22
N TYR A 13 -8.35 27.78 0.95
CA TYR A 13 -8.11 26.87 -0.16
C TYR A 13 -6.70 26.24 -0.08
N ALA A 14 -5.71 27.06 0.22
CA ALA A 14 -4.33 26.58 0.34
C ALA A 14 -4.18 25.57 1.47
N ILE A 15 -4.83 25.83 2.62
CA ILE A 15 -4.79 24.91 3.77
C ILE A 15 -5.45 23.59 3.41
N GLU A 16 -6.64 23.63 2.81
CA GLU A 16 -7.36 22.44 2.41
C GLU A 16 -6.60 21.64 1.35
N LEU A 17 -6.04 22.34 0.37
CA LEU A 17 -5.25 21.70 -0.68
C LEU A 17 -4.02 21.02 -0.10
N GLY A 18 -3.33 21.68 0.83
CA GLY A 18 -2.19 21.13 1.52
C GLY A 18 -2.55 19.87 2.30
N THR A 19 -3.67 19.90 3.01
CA THR A 19 -4.17 18.77 3.79
C THR A 19 -4.53 17.59 2.88
N LEU A 20 -5.25 17.86 1.80
CA LEU A 20 -5.63 16.84 0.82
C LEU A 20 -4.41 16.23 0.16
N HIS A 21 -3.45 17.05 -0.21
CA HIS A 21 -2.21 16.56 -0.83
C HIS A 21 -1.41 15.70 0.14
N SER A 22 -1.29 16.15 1.37
CA SER A 22 -0.60 15.39 2.43
C SER A 22 -1.25 14.02 2.63
N ASN A 23 -2.58 13.99 2.71
CA ASN A 23 -3.33 12.74 2.87
C ASN A 23 -3.11 11.82 1.66
N LEU A 24 -3.08 12.37 0.46
CA LEU A 24 -2.84 11.60 -0.75
C LEU A 24 -1.44 10.95 -0.73
N VAL A 25 -0.43 11.71 -0.32
CA VAL A 25 0.93 11.19 -0.22
C VAL A 25 1.00 10.06 0.81
N ILE A 26 0.33 10.24 1.95
CA ILE A 26 0.26 9.21 2.99
C ILE A 26 -0.40 7.94 2.45
N GLU A 27 -1.53 8.08 1.75
CA GLU A 27 -2.22 6.93 1.16
C GLU A 27 -1.36 6.21 0.13
N ARG A 28 -0.64 6.95 -0.69
CA ARG A 28 0.28 6.37 -1.67
C ARG A 28 1.38 5.58 -1.00
N ALA A 29 1.94 6.12 0.08
CA ALA A 29 2.97 5.43 0.85
C ALA A 29 2.42 4.15 1.48
N ASN A 30 1.21 4.21 2.06
CA ASN A 30 0.56 3.05 2.64
C ASN A 30 0.26 1.99 1.59
N ASN A 31 -0.22 2.40 0.41
CA ASN A 31 -0.49 1.47 -0.68
C ASN A 31 0.77 0.77 -1.15
N LYS A 32 1.86 1.52 -1.25
CA LYS A 32 3.15 0.96 -1.64
C LYS A 32 3.63 -0.07 -0.62
N ALA A 33 3.51 0.25 0.66
CA ALA A 33 3.88 -0.65 1.74
C ALA A 33 3.03 -1.92 1.70
N LEU A 34 1.71 -1.78 1.49
CA LEU A 34 0.80 -2.91 1.40
C LEU A 34 1.11 -3.81 0.21
N ARG A 35 1.45 -3.22 -0.93
CA ARG A 35 1.85 -4.00 -2.12
C ARG A 35 3.12 -4.80 -1.85
N THR A 36 4.07 -4.19 -1.19
CA THR A 36 5.31 -4.87 -0.81
C THR A 36 5.02 -6.04 0.13
N GLN A 37 4.17 -5.82 1.13
CA GLN A 37 3.77 -6.88 2.06
C GLN A 37 3.02 -7.99 1.35
N LEU A 38 2.15 -7.65 0.41
CA LEU A 38 1.38 -8.63 -0.36
C LEU A 38 2.30 -9.48 -1.23
N ASP A 39 3.24 -8.85 -1.91
CA ASP A 39 4.20 -9.56 -2.75
C ASP A 39 5.06 -10.51 -1.92
N LYS A 40 5.49 -10.06 -0.75
CA LYS A 40 6.25 -10.88 0.17
C LYS A 40 5.44 -12.07 0.66
N ALA A 41 4.19 -11.84 1.02
CA ALA A 41 3.30 -12.90 1.47
C ALA A 41 3.05 -13.92 0.37
N LYS A 42 2.85 -13.45 -0.86
CA LYS A 42 2.67 -14.34 -2.02
C LYS A 42 3.91 -15.19 -2.27
N GLN A 43 5.08 -14.60 -2.13
CA GLN A 43 6.34 -15.31 -2.30
C GLN A 43 6.52 -16.38 -1.23
N GLU A 44 6.25 -16.03 0.02
CA GLU A 44 6.30 -16.97 1.13
C GLU A 44 5.32 -18.12 0.95
N LEU A 45 4.12 -17.82 0.47
CA LEU A 45 3.10 -18.83 0.19
C LEU A 45 3.56 -19.77 -0.92
N LYS A 46 4.15 -19.23 -1.96
CA LYS A 46 4.68 -20.02 -3.06
C LYS A 46 5.79 -20.96 -2.60
N GLU A 47 6.71 -20.44 -1.80
CA GLU A 47 7.80 -21.24 -1.25
C GLU A 47 7.27 -22.37 -0.35
N LEU A 48 6.28 -22.05 0.47
CA LEU A 48 5.66 -23.02 1.36
C LEU A 48 4.94 -24.12 0.57
N LYS A 49 4.24 -23.70 -0.48
CA LYS A 49 3.49 -24.61 -1.36
C LYS A 49 4.45 -25.54 -2.11
N ASP A 50 5.54 -24.99 -2.63
CA ASP A 50 6.58 -25.80 -3.29
C ASP A 50 7.21 -26.79 -2.35
N LYS A 51 7.43 -26.39 -1.10
CA LYS A 51 7.98 -27.25 -0.07
C LYS A 51 7.02 -28.39 0.26
N GLN A 52 5.73 -28.11 0.35
CA GLN A 52 4.72 -29.15 0.59
C GLN A 52 4.65 -30.12 -0.57
N ASP A 53 4.72 -29.64 -1.79
CA ASP A 53 4.70 -30.49 -2.98
C ASP A 53 5.93 -31.40 -3.01
N THR A 54 7.10 -30.88 -2.64
CA THR A 54 8.33 -31.65 -2.55
C THR A 54 8.22 -32.73 -1.47
N ASP A 55 7.69 -32.39 -0.30
CA ASP A 55 7.48 -33.34 0.79
C ASP A 55 6.50 -34.44 0.38
N LYS A 56 5.43 -34.09 -0.35
CA LYS A 56 4.46 -35.08 -0.87
C LYS A 56 5.11 -36.01 -1.87
N GLN A 57 5.96 -35.49 -2.76
CA GLN A 57 6.66 -36.28 -3.75
C GLN A 57 7.64 -37.26 -3.09
N GLU A 58 8.35 -36.82 -2.07
CA GLU A 58 9.26 -37.68 -1.31
C GLU A 58 8.50 -38.81 -0.61
N THR A 59 7.39 -38.49 0.01
CA THR A 59 6.54 -39.50 0.66
C THR A 59 6.02 -40.51 -0.36
N THR A 60 5.60 -40.06 -1.54
CA THR A 60 5.13 -40.94 -2.60
C THR A 60 6.24 -41.85 -3.11
N LYS A 61 7.45 -41.33 -3.21
CA LYS A 61 8.61 -42.14 -3.68
C LYS A 61 9.02 -43.23 -2.70
N GLU A 62 8.85 -43.01 -1.42
CA GLU A 62 9.17 -44.00 -0.40
C GLU A 62 8.22 -45.17 -0.42
N ASP A 63 7.00 -44.96 -0.85
CA ASP A 63 6.00 -46.00 -1.00
C ASP A 63 6.21 -46.80 -2.28
#